data_9947a56af3e68ffe87435a122cb3d347
#
_entry.id   9947a56af3e68ffe87435a122cb3d347
#
_cell.length_a   1.000
_cell.length_b   1.000
_cell.length_c   1.000
_cell.angle_alpha   90.00
_cell.angle_beta   90.00
_cell.angle_gamma   90.00
#
_symmetry.space_group_name_H-M   'P 1'
#
loop_
_entity.id
_entity.type
_entity.pdbx_description
1 polymer ?
#
loop_
_entity_poly.entity_id
_entity_poly.type
_entity_poly.pdbx_seq_one_letter_code
_entity_poly.pdbx_strand_id
1 'polypeptide(L)'
;MQRKPFILKTIMAVAACKAVRAFLRRSGRGGGTALPGKVARKFSKQVLETTSEGMDIIVVTGTNGKTTTANMLETALTESGKDVLANKSGANLLSGVTAEFACAADFLGRPKKKCAVIECDEGALKQVVPEIHPKVILVTNLFRDQLDRYGEVMNTLKQIRTGVEKDPEAVLVLNADDSLVSSLGLHTPNRKVWFGLDMPVGDQSPRVISDALHCIRCGAEYQYHYYTYAHLGSFYCPKCGYSRVKPDFAVEKIDRMDADGSSVTFRIGSETRNVTVGLPAVYNLYNAAGAIAAYAAFGGKADDICRSLSTVHSSFGRMEKFDLPAATSKERAQQGAAASETAGTVPVRMILVKNPAGCSQTIDYLSRIDGDFRLVICLNDRTADGHDISWIWDADYERLSENTHIQSITVSGDRAEDLRVRLKYAGVNEKKVTMEKDNEKLLASMREGSLPVFVMPNYTSMLALRKILSDATGKKEFWEKQV
;
A
#
# COMPACT_ATOMS: atom_id res chain seq x y z
N MET A 1 -35.86 -26.18 12.86
CA MET A 1 -35.04 -27.41 12.65
C MET A 1 -34.01 -27.35 11.50
N GLN A 2 -33.72 -26.17 10.92
CA GLN A 2 -32.78 -26.00 9.77
C GLN A 2 -31.32 -25.68 10.14
N ARG A 3 -30.97 -25.49 11.43
CA ARG A 3 -29.60 -25.11 11.85
C ARG A 3 -28.54 -26.22 11.80
N LYS A 4 -28.92 -27.52 11.95
CA LYS A 4 -27.95 -28.63 12.01
C LYS A 4 -27.12 -28.86 10.72
N PRO A 5 -27.72 -28.91 9.49
CA PRO A 5 -26.92 -29.12 8.27
C PRO A 5 -26.01 -27.97 7.92
N PHE A 6 -26.34 -26.75 8.34
CA PHE A 6 -25.57 -25.54 8.17
C PHE A 6 -24.26 -25.57 8.98
N ILE A 7 -24.33 -25.93 10.26
CA ILE A 7 -23.16 -26.05 11.15
C ILE A 7 -22.17 -27.09 10.62
N LEU A 8 -22.64 -28.24 10.16
CA LEU A 8 -21.77 -29.31 9.65
C LEU A 8 -20.98 -28.86 8.38
N LYS A 9 -21.63 -28.14 7.45
CA LYS A 9 -20.97 -27.58 6.28
C LYS A 9 -19.88 -26.57 6.64
N THR A 10 -20.13 -25.71 7.64
CA THR A 10 -19.15 -24.75 8.15
C THR A 10 -17.97 -25.45 8.81
N ILE A 11 -18.19 -26.48 9.62
CA ILE A 11 -17.13 -27.30 10.23
C ILE A 11 -16.24 -27.92 9.14
N MET A 12 -16.85 -28.54 8.12
CA MET A 12 -16.11 -29.11 6.99
C MET A 12 -15.32 -28.05 6.22
N ALA A 13 -15.92 -26.87 5.98
CA ALA A 13 -15.26 -25.76 5.31
C ALA A 13 -14.03 -25.25 6.07
N VAL A 14 -14.15 -25.06 7.38
CA VAL A 14 -13.05 -24.63 8.26
C VAL A 14 -11.95 -25.69 8.32
N ALA A 15 -12.31 -26.97 8.51
CA ALA A 15 -11.35 -28.07 8.55
C ALA A 15 -10.58 -28.19 7.21
N ALA A 16 -11.27 -28.15 6.08
CA ALA A 16 -10.67 -28.19 4.75
C ALA A 16 -9.74 -26.99 4.51
N CYS A 17 -10.16 -25.77 4.91
CA CYS A 17 -9.36 -24.57 4.83
C CYS A 17 -8.02 -24.72 5.58
N LYS A 18 -8.09 -25.14 6.84
CA LYS A 18 -6.91 -25.33 7.70
C LYS A 18 -5.98 -26.43 7.16
N ALA A 19 -6.54 -27.56 6.69
CA ALA A 19 -5.76 -28.65 6.11
C ALA A 19 -5.02 -28.23 4.83
N VAL A 20 -5.70 -27.55 3.91
CA VAL A 20 -5.09 -27.04 2.67
C VAL A 20 -4.00 -26.01 2.98
N ARG A 21 -4.22 -25.07 3.92
CA ARG A 21 -3.21 -24.09 4.34
C ARG A 21 -1.98 -24.77 4.93
N ALA A 22 -2.18 -25.76 5.82
CA ALA A 22 -1.09 -26.51 6.44
C ALA A 22 -0.27 -27.29 5.38
N PHE A 23 -0.94 -27.93 4.43
CA PHE A 23 -0.28 -28.64 3.33
C PHE A 23 0.57 -27.71 2.46
N LEU A 24 0.02 -26.56 2.02
CA LEU A 24 0.73 -25.59 1.18
C LEU A 24 1.96 -25.01 1.89
N ARG A 25 1.85 -24.70 3.19
CA ARG A 25 2.99 -24.21 3.97
C ARG A 25 4.09 -25.27 4.11
N ARG A 26 3.73 -26.54 4.36
CA ARG A 26 4.72 -27.64 4.46
C ARG A 26 5.40 -27.96 3.13
N SER A 27 4.69 -27.80 2.02
CA SER A 27 5.23 -28.08 0.66
C SER A 27 6.05 -26.93 0.08
N GLY A 28 6.23 -25.82 0.79
CA GLY A 28 6.95 -24.64 0.27
C GLY A 28 6.29 -23.95 -0.93
N ARG A 29 5.04 -24.30 -1.25
CA ARG A 29 4.30 -23.77 -2.42
C ARG A 29 3.58 -22.45 -2.14
N GLY A 30 4.25 -21.50 -1.43
CA GLY A 30 3.75 -20.18 -1.11
C GLY A 30 2.93 -20.08 0.18
N GLY A 31 2.48 -18.88 0.55
CA GLY A 31 1.81 -18.59 1.82
C GLY A 31 0.42 -19.21 2.02
N GLY A 32 -0.15 -19.92 1.04
CA GLY A 32 -1.45 -20.57 1.15
C GLY A 32 -2.61 -19.60 1.39
N THR A 33 -2.65 -18.48 0.67
CA THR A 33 -3.57 -17.39 0.96
C THR A 33 -4.93 -17.52 0.28
N ALA A 34 -4.99 -17.76 -1.03
CA ALA A 34 -6.26 -17.76 -1.77
C ALA A 34 -6.88 -19.16 -1.91
N LEU A 35 -6.08 -20.21 -2.16
CA LEU A 35 -6.59 -21.56 -2.41
C LEU A 35 -7.36 -22.16 -1.22
N PRO A 36 -6.90 -22.01 0.06
CA PRO A 36 -7.65 -22.50 1.20
C PRO A 36 -9.07 -21.93 1.28
N GLY A 37 -9.24 -20.63 1.03
CA GLY A 37 -10.55 -19.99 1.03
C GLY A 37 -11.43 -20.41 -0.14
N LYS A 38 -10.86 -20.61 -1.34
CA LYS A 38 -11.60 -21.20 -2.47
C LYS A 38 -12.14 -22.58 -2.13
N VAL A 39 -11.34 -23.42 -1.47
CA VAL A 39 -11.77 -24.75 -1.02
C VAL A 39 -12.84 -24.65 0.04
N ALA A 40 -12.66 -23.82 1.06
CA ALA A 40 -13.68 -23.61 2.10
C ALA A 40 -15.04 -23.21 1.52
N ARG A 41 -15.08 -22.28 0.59
CA ARG A 41 -16.31 -21.80 -0.07
C ARG A 41 -17.00 -22.86 -0.95
N LYS A 42 -16.31 -23.92 -1.37
CA LYS A 42 -16.95 -25.07 -2.03
C LYS A 42 -17.78 -25.90 -1.04
N PHE A 43 -17.40 -25.99 0.23
CA PHE A 43 -18.13 -26.68 1.26
C PHE A 43 -19.26 -25.82 1.86
N SER A 44 -18.99 -24.53 2.09
CA SER A 44 -19.98 -23.58 2.58
C SER A 44 -19.74 -22.19 1.97
N LYS A 45 -20.74 -21.66 1.25
CA LYS A 45 -20.70 -20.30 0.74
C LYS A 45 -20.76 -19.25 1.86
N GLN A 46 -21.37 -19.60 3.01
CA GLN A 46 -21.59 -18.74 4.17
C GLN A 46 -20.47 -18.86 5.22
N VAL A 47 -19.35 -19.54 4.87
CA VAL A 47 -18.24 -19.73 5.81
C VAL A 47 -17.65 -18.40 6.29
N LEU A 48 -17.57 -17.39 5.45
CA LEU A 48 -17.05 -16.07 5.81
C LEU A 48 -17.99 -15.37 6.79
N GLU A 49 -19.28 -15.30 6.49
CA GLU A 49 -20.34 -14.74 7.35
C GLU A 49 -20.31 -15.39 8.75
N THR A 50 -20.27 -16.75 8.81
CA THR A 50 -20.26 -17.46 10.09
C THR A 50 -18.97 -17.21 10.88
N THR A 51 -17.81 -17.16 10.19
CA THR A 51 -16.52 -17.03 10.88
C THR A 51 -16.16 -15.56 11.21
N SER A 52 -16.96 -14.60 10.79
CA SER A 52 -16.88 -13.18 11.16
C SER A 52 -18.01 -12.72 12.10
N GLU A 53 -18.99 -13.57 12.39
CA GLU A 53 -20.18 -13.21 13.16
C GLU A 53 -19.82 -12.61 14.53
N GLY A 54 -20.33 -11.41 14.82
CA GLY A 54 -20.11 -10.70 16.08
C GLY A 54 -18.73 -10.08 16.26
N MET A 55 -17.91 -10.03 15.20
CA MET A 55 -16.64 -9.31 15.21
C MET A 55 -16.83 -7.83 14.84
N ASP A 56 -16.09 -6.96 15.49
CA ASP A 56 -15.94 -5.57 15.09
C ASP A 56 -14.87 -5.47 13.98
N ILE A 57 -15.23 -4.99 12.78
CA ILE A 57 -14.35 -5.07 11.61
C ILE A 57 -14.13 -3.68 11.01
N ILE A 58 -12.86 -3.35 10.70
CA ILE A 58 -12.46 -2.24 9.84
C ILE A 58 -12.05 -2.83 8.49
N VAL A 59 -12.63 -2.33 7.41
CA VAL A 59 -12.19 -2.64 6.03
C VAL A 59 -11.41 -1.45 5.47
N VAL A 60 -10.26 -1.73 4.88
CA VAL A 60 -9.43 -0.73 4.18
C VAL A 60 -9.38 -1.07 2.70
N THR A 61 -9.81 -0.14 1.85
CA THR A 61 -9.83 -0.28 0.39
C THR A 61 -9.31 0.99 -0.30
N GLY A 62 -9.17 0.97 -1.62
CA GLY A 62 -8.62 2.06 -2.45
C GLY A 62 -7.32 1.67 -3.16
N THR A 63 -6.85 2.43 -4.13
CA THR A 63 -5.77 2.03 -5.03
C THR A 63 -4.43 1.89 -4.33
N ASN A 64 -4.01 2.90 -3.58
CA ASN A 64 -2.72 2.95 -2.90
C ASN A 64 -2.89 3.08 -1.38
N GLY A 65 -1.89 2.59 -0.62
CA GLY A 65 -1.85 2.76 0.84
C GLY A 65 -2.61 1.71 1.67
N LYS A 66 -3.40 0.81 1.07
CA LYS A 66 -4.20 -0.22 1.78
C LYS A 66 -3.42 -0.96 2.86
N THR A 67 -2.34 -1.62 2.49
CA THR A 67 -1.52 -2.45 3.40
C THR A 67 -0.88 -1.61 4.51
N THR A 68 -0.35 -0.45 4.17
CA THR A 68 0.28 0.45 5.15
C THR A 68 -0.73 0.96 6.17
N THR A 69 -1.90 1.40 5.70
CA THR A 69 -2.99 1.88 6.57
C THR A 69 -3.55 0.76 7.45
N ALA A 70 -3.73 -0.45 6.89
CA ALA A 70 -4.17 -1.61 7.66
C ALA A 70 -3.15 -1.98 8.75
N ASN A 71 -1.84 -1.91 8.45
CA ASN A 71 -0.78 -2.14 9.43
C ASN A 71 -0.77 -1.10 10.55
N MET A 72 -0.98 0.20 10.23
CA MET A 72 -1.12 1.26 11.23
C MET A 72 -2.29 0.98 12.18
N LEU A 73 -3.45 0.58 11.64
CA LEU A 73 -4.64 0.23 12.41
C LEU A 73 -4.42 -1.03 13.26
N GLU A 74 -3.83 -2.09 12.68
CA GLU A 74 -3.50 -3.33 13.40
C GLU A 74 -2.57 -3.05 14.57
N THR A 75 -1.51 -2.26 14.36
CA THR A 75 -0.55 -1.87 15.40
C THR A 75 -1.26 -1.11 16.53
N ALA A 76 -2.04 -0.09 16.20
CA ALA A 76 -2.75 0.71 17.20
C ALA A 76 -3.76 -0.10 18.01
N LEU A 77 -4.52 -0.99 17.36
CA LEU A 77 -5.47 -1.86 18.05
C LEU A 77 -4.75 -2.88 18.93
N THR A 78 -3.63 -3.44 18.48
CA THR A 78 -2.83 -4.39 19.25
C THR A 78 -2.20 -3.74 20.48
N GLU A 79 -1.60 -2.55 20.33
CA GLU A 79 -1.03 -1.77 21.44
C GLU A 79 -2.11 -1.32 22.45
N SER A 80 -3.36 -1.16 21.98
CA SER A 80 -4.51 -0.92 22.88
C SER A 80 -5.03 -2.18 23.58
N GLY A 81 -4.33 -3.32 23.46
CA GLY A 81 -4.65 -4.58 24.12
C GLY A 81 -5.71 -5.44 23.40
N LYS A 82 -6.04 -5.15 22.15
CA LYS A 82 -6.99 -5.95 21.37
C LYS A 82 -6.27 -7.06 20.61
N ASP A 83 -6.88 -8.27 20.60
CA ASP A 83 -6.41 -9.36 19.74
C ASP A 83 -7.04 -9.23 18.35
N VAL A 84 -6.24 -8.77 17.37
CA VAL A 84 -6.68 -8.36 16.04
C VAL A 84 -6.44 -9.45 15.01
N LEU A 85 -7.42 -9.70 14.15
CA LEU A 85 -7.25 -10.48 12.92
C LEU A 85 -6.90 -9.53 11.78
N ALA A 86 -5.83 -9.83 11.02
CA ALA A 86 -5.46 -9.10 9.83
C ALA A 86 -5.01 -10.04 8.69
N ASN A 87 -5.32 -9.68 7.44
CA ASN A 87 -4.88 -10.44 6.27
C ASN A 87 -3.53 -9.94 5.76
N LYS A 88 -2.45 -10.32 6.46
CA LYS A 88 -1.07 -9.80 6.26
C LYS A 88 -0.44 -10.07 4.89
N SER A 89 -0.94 -11.00 4.12
CA SER A 89 -0.26 -11.53 2.92
C SER A 89 -0.76 -10.95 1.60
N GLY A 90 -1.43 -9.80 1.59
CA GLY A 90 -2.03 -9.22 0.39
C GLY A 90 -3.16 -10.08 -0.21
N ALA A 91 -3.71 -11.00 0.57
CA ALA A 91 -4.85 -11.83 0.19
C ALA A 91 -6.16 -11.04 0.36
N ASN A 92 -6.30 -9.99 -0.45
CA ASN A 92 -7.35 -8.99 -0.37
C ASN A 92 -8.60 -9.30 -1.22
N LEU A 93 -8.59 -10.42 -1.94
CA LEU A 93 -9.77 -10.94 -2.66
C LEU A 93 -10.65 -11.77 -1.73
N LEU A 94 -11.92 -11.97 -2.09
CA LEU A 94 -12.89 -12.74 -1.31
C LEU A 94 -12.35 -14.09 -0.79
N SER A 95 -11.63 -14.84 -1.63
CA SER A 95 -11.05 -16.12 -1.23
C SER A 95 -9.94 -15.98 -0.18
N GLY A 96 -9.13 -14.93 -0.27
CA GLY A 96 -8.08 -14.64 0.69
C GLY A 96 -8.66 -14.22 2.04
N VAL A 97 -9.60 -13.29 2.04
CA VAL A 97 -10.34 -12.86 3.24
C VAL A 97 -11.02 -14.07 3.90
N THR A 98 -11.73 -14.90 3.11
CA THR A 98 -12.34 -16.14 3.63
C THR A 98 -11.33 -17.06 4.29
N ALA A 99 -10.14 -17.22 3.70
CA ALA A 99 -9.10 -18.08 4.25
C ALA A 99 -8.60 -17.56 5.61
N GLU A 100 -8.44 -16.24 5.78
CA GLU A 100 -8.00 -15.66 7.03
C GLU A 100 -9.02 -15.87 8.15
N PHE A 101 -10.29 -15.56 7.92
CA PHE A 101 -11.34 -15.78 8.92
C PHE A 101 -11.52 -17.27 9.27
N ALA A 102 -11.61 -18.15 8.28
CA ALA A 102 -11.78 -19.57 8.49
C ALA A 102 -10.59 -20.23 9.23
N CYS A 103 -9.35 -19.79 8.94
CA CYS A 103 -8.18 -20.30 9.65
C CYS A 103 -8.06 -19.75 11.07
N ALA A 104 -8.55 -18.54 11.34
CA ALA A 104 -8.56 -17.94 12.68
C ALA A 104 -9.68 -18.46 13.57
N ALA A 105 -10.79 -18.94 13.00
CA ALA A 105 -11.92 -19.49 13.76
C ALA A 105 -11.57 -20.81 14.50
N ASP A 106 -12.38 -21.20 15.46
CA ASP A 106 -12.35 -22.56 16.02
C ASP A 106 -12.86 -23.59 15.00
N PHE A 107 -12.83 -24.88 15.34
CA PHE A 107 -13.31 -25.94 14.44
C PHE A 107 -14.83 -25.93 14.23
N LEU A 108 -15.57 -25.27 15.11
CA LEU A 108 -17.03 -25.08 14.97
C LEU A 108 -17.38 -23.86 14.10
N GLY A 109 -16.38 -23.12 13.62
CA GLY A 109 -16.53 -21.91 12.83
C GLY A 109 -16.79 -20.65 13.66
N ARG A 110 -16.57 -20.67 14.98
CA ARG A 110 -16.77 -19.50 15.83
C ARG A 110 -15.53 -18.62 15.81
N PRO A 111 -15.68 -17.29 15.70
CA PRO A 111 -14.56 -16.37 15.82
C PRO A 111 -13.83 -16.53 17.14
N LYS A 112 -12.50 -16.62 17.10
CA LYS A 112 -11.66 -16.58 18.31
C LYS A 112 -11.27 -15.17 18.69
N LYS A 113 -11.25 -14.25 17.71
CA LYS A 113 -10.90 -12.84 17.86
C LYS A 113 -12.15 -11.98 17.80
N LYS A 114 -12.13 -10.84 18.51
CA LYS A 114 -13.28 -9.93 18.58
C LYS A 114 -13.20 -8.78 17.58
N CYS A 115 -12.03 -8.50 17.04
CA CYS A 115 -11.87 -7.44 16.04
C CYS A 115 -10.98 -7.88 14.88
N ALA A 116 -11.18 -7.21 13.73
CA ALA A 116 -10.39 -7.44 12.54
C ALA A 116 -10.08 -6.13 11.81
N VAL A 117 -8.92 -6.09 11.16
CA VAL A 117 -8.55 -5.09 10.15
C VAL A 117 -8.30 -5.83 8.83
N ILE A 118 -9.14 -5.56 7.85
CA ILE A 118 -9.15 -6.29 6.58
C ILE A 118 -8.80 -5.36 5.42
N GLU A 119 -7.67 -5.62 4.79
CA GLU A 119 -7.36 -5.08 3.47
C GLU A 119 -8.26 -5.75 2.44
N CYS A 120 -9.04 -4.98 1.68
CA CYS A 120 -9.95 -5.49 0.66
C CYS A 120 -9.68 -4.82 -0.69
N ASP A 121 -9.58 -5.64 -1.73
CA ASP A 121 -9.51 -5.18 -3.11
C ASP A 121 -10.81 -4.49 -3.53
N GLU A 122 -10.74 -3.45 -4.34
CA GLU A 122 -11.85 -2.62 -4.76
C GLU A 122 -12.95 -3.41 -5.46
N GLY A 123 -12.55 -4.36 -6.31
CA GLY A 123 -13.47 -5.24 -7.04
C GLY A 123 -14.09 -6.32 -6.15
N ALA A 124 -13.42 -6.70 -5.06
CA ALA A 124 -13.90 -7.71 -4.12
C ALA A 124 -14.86 -7.12 -3.07
N LEU A 125 -14.82 -5.80 -2.83
CA LEU A 125 -15.56 -5.13 -1.77
C LEU A 125 -17.05 -5.47 -1.80
N LYS A 126 -17.68 -5.45 -2.98
CA LYS A 126 -19.11 -5.79 -3.18
C LYS A 126 -19.50 -7.21 -2.78
N GLN A 127 -18.51 -8.11 -2.67
CA GLN A 127 -18.73 -9.50 -2.27
C GLN A 127 -18.35 -9.73 -0.80
N VAL A 128 -17.38 -8.99 -0.28
CA VAL A 128 -16.86 -9.13 1.08
C VAL A 128 -17.76 -8.42 2.09
N VAL A 129 -18.11 -7.16 1.84
CA VAL A 129 -18.87 -6.32 2.77
C VAL A 129 -20.20 -6.96 3.23
N PRO A 130 -21.05 -7.53 2.35
CA PRO A 130 -22.32 -8.12 2.78
C PRO A 130 -22.16 -9.42 3.58
N GLU A 131 -20.94 -10.02 3.64
CA GLU A 131 -20.70 -11.22 4.42
C GLU A 131 -20.07 -10.92 5.80
N ILE A 132 -19.38 -9.75 5.94
CA ILE A 132 -18.64 -9.44 7.19
C ILE A 132 -19.20 -8.26 7.97
N HIS A 133 -20.11 -7.48 7.41
CA HIS A 133 -20.79 -6.32 8.04
C HIS A 133 -19.82 -5.41 8.82
N PRO A 134 -18.92 -4.68 8.14
CA PRO A 134 -17.89 -3.90 8.81
C PRO A 134 -18.48 -2.68 9.55
N LYS A 135 -17.94 -2.36 10.72
CA LYS A 135 -18.24 -1.10 11.42
C LYS A 135 -17.73 0.12 10.67
N VAL A 136 -16.56 -0.02 10.02
CA VAL A 136 -15.87 1.08 9.33
C VAL A 136 -15.37 0.59 7.98
N ILE A 137 -15.61 1.38 6.93
CA ILE A 137 -15.01 1.22 5.62
C ILE A 137 -14.17 2.45 5.33
N LEU A 138 -12.85 2.29 5.26
CA LEU A 138 -11.90 3.33 4.90
C LEU A 138 -11.56 3.22 3.41
N VAL A 139 -11.74 4.31 2.66
CA VAL A 139 -11.32 4.43 1.26
C VAL A 139 -10.17 5.41 1.18
N THR A 140 -8.97 4.92 0.84
CA THR A 140 -7.72 5.70 0.87
C THR A 140 -7.63 6.72 -0.26
N ASN A 141 -7.70 6.27 -1.48
CA ASN A 141 -7.60 7.08 -2.70
C ASN A 141 -8.00 6.25 -3.93
N LEU A 142 -8.21 6.93 -5.06
CA LEU A 142 -8.47 6.31 -6.34
C LEU A 142 -7.52 6.87 -7.40
N PHE A 143 -6.68 6.00 -7.94
CA PHE A 143 -5.76 6.27 -9.05
C PHE A 143 -5.95 5.21 -10.12
N ARG A 144 -5.49 5.50 -11.34
CA ARG A 144 -5.30 4.45 -12.35
C ARG A 144 -4.35 3.40 -11.78
N ASP A 145 -4.79 2.17 -11.84
CA ASP A 145 -3.99 0.98 -11.58
C ASP A 145 -4.06 0.10 -12.85
N GLN A 146 -3.48 -1.04 -12.88
CA GLN A 146 -3.40 -1.97 -14.00
C GLN A 146 -4.70 -1.97 -14.85
N LEU A 147 -4.68 -1.24 -15.99
CA LEU A 147 -5.86 -1.05 -16.86
C LEU A 147 -6.44 -2.37 -17.38
N ASP A 148 -5.58 -3.34 -17.62
CA ASP A 148 -5.93 -4.69 -18.05
C ASP A 148 -6.70 -5.51 -17.00
N ARG A 149 -6.62 -5.15 -15.70
CA ARG A 149 -7.35 -5.84 -14.62
C ARG A 149 -8.64 -5.13 -14.18
N TYR A 150 -8.63 -3.81 -14.13
CA TYR A 150 -9.71 -3.03 -13.51
C TYR A 150 -10.39 -2.04 -14.47
N GLY A 151 -9.82 -1.84 -15.67
CA GLY A 151 -10.30 -0.82 -16.59
C GLY A 151 -10.08 0.59 -16.06
N GLU A 152 -10.94 1.51 -16.48
CA GLU A 152 -10.84 2.90 -16.08
C GLU A 152 -11.13 3.11 -14.58
N VAL A 153 -10.55 4.16 -14.00
CA VAL A 153 -10.75 4.60 -12.61
C VAL A 153 -12.23 4.71 -12.22
N MET A 154 -13.09 5.09 -13.18
CA MET A 154 -14.54 5.18 -12.98
C MET A 154 -15.20 3.82 -12.72
N ASN A 155 -14.67 2.74 -13.32
CA ASN A 155 -15.15 1.40 -13.02
C ASN A 155 -14.79 0.97 -11.60
N THR A 156 -13.58 1.29 -11.15
CA THR A 156 -13.13 1.05 -9.78
C THR A 156 -14.00 1.80 -8.77
N LEU A 157 -14.30 3.09 -9.03
CA LEU A 157 -15.22 3.88 -8.21
C LEU A 157 -16.60 3.23 -8.12
N LYS A 158 -17.14 2.74 -9.26
CA LYS A 158 -18.45 2.04 -9.30
C LYS A 158 -18.43 0.75 -8.47
N GLN A 159 -17.33 -0.02 -8.51
CA GLN A 159 -17.18 -1.24 -7.72
C GLN A 159 -17.20 -0.93 -6.21
N ILE A 160 -16.46 0.09 -5.78
CA ILE A 160 -16.44 0.53 -4.38
C ILE A 160 -17.82 1.01 -3.96
N ARG A 161 -18.48 1.87 -4.75
CA ARG A 161 -19.85 2.33 -4.47
C ARG A 161 -20.79 1.16 -4.26
N THR A 162 -20.81 0.20 -5.18
CA THR A 162 -21.64 -1.00 -5.07
C THR A 162 -21.36 -1.79 -3.79
N GLY A 163 -20.11 -1.85 -3.35
CA GLY A 163 -19.73 -2.50 -2.10
C GLY A 163 -20.23 -1.76 -0.86
N VAL A 164 -20.05 -0.44 -0.84
CA VAL A 164 -20.48 0.43 0.26
C VAL A 164 -22.00 0.44 0.44
N GLU A 165 -22.76 0.49 -0.66
CA GLU A 165 -24.23 0.46 -0.66
C GLU A 165 -24.81 -0.84 -0.06
N LYS A 166 -24.00 -1.91 0.06
CA LYS A 166 -24.45 -3.18 0.67
C LYS A 166 -24.52 -3.15 2.20
N ASP A 167 -23.86 -2.18 2.83
CA ASP A 167 -23.91 -2.02 4.29
C ASP A 167 -24.05 -0.53 4.66
N PRO A 168 -25.28 0.00 4.73
CA PRO A 168 -25.53 1.40 5.03
C PRO A 168 -25.23 1.79 6.48
N GLU A 169 -25.08 0.83 7.39
CA GLU A 169 -24.76 1.07 8.79
C GLU A 169 -23.26 1.33 9.01
N ALA A 170 -22.40 0.88 8.10
CA ALA A 170 -20.96 1.11 8.18
C ALA A 170 -20.62 2.60 8.14
N VAL A 171 -19.69 3.03 8.98
CA VAL A 171 -19.13 4.41 8.90
C VAL A 171 -18.15 4.48 7.74
N LEU A 172 -18.33 5.42 6.82
CA LEU A 172 -17.41 5.67 5.73
C LEU A 172 -16.36 6.68 6.14
N VAL A 173 -15.10 6.29 6.06
CA VAL A 173 -13.94 7.16 6.24
C VAL A 173 -13.36 7.46 4.87
N LEU A 174 -13.51 8.70 4.41
CA LEU A 174 -13.26 9.10 3.03
C LEU A 174 -12.18 10.18 2.94
N ASN A 175 -11.32 10.05 1.93
CA ASN A 175 -10.32 11.07 1.61
C ASN A 175 -11.02 12.30 1.00
N ALA A 176 -10.98 13.42 1.71
CA ALA A 176 -11.60 14.67 1.26
C ALA A 176 -10.87 15.31 0.07
N ASP A 177 -9.57 15.03 -0.06
CA ASP A 177 -8.71 15.63 -1.09
C ASP A 177 -8.82 14.93 -2.45
N ASP A 178 -9.43 13.73 -2.47
CA ASP A 178 -9.69 12.95 -3.68
C ASP A 178 -11.14 13.19 -4.15
N SER A 179 -11.32 13.87 -5.28
CA SER A 179 -12.65 14.21 -5.80
C SER A 179 -13.51 13.00 -6.14
N LEU A 180 -12.89 11.86 -6.52
CA LEU A 180 -13.55 10.60 -6.83
C LEU A 180 -14.01 9.90 -5.54
N VAL A 181 -13.11 9.76 -4.54
CA VAL A 181 -13.44 9.19 -3.23
C VAL A 181 -14.49 10.05 -2.54
N SER A 182 -14.32 11.38 -2.57
CA SER A 182 -15.26 12.34 -1.98
C SER A 182 -16.67 12.19 -2.58
N SER A 183 -16.79 11.83 -3.86
CA SER A 183 -18.08 11.62 -4.52
C SER A 183 -18.88 10.45 -3.96
N LEU A 184 -18.26 9.46 -3.32
CA LEU A 184 -18.96 8.37 -2.63
C LEU A 184 -19.89 8.92 -1.54
N GLY A 185 -19.46 9.98 -0.86
CA GLY A 185 -20.25 10.64 0.16
C GLY A 185 -21.56 11.29 -0.34
N LEU A 186 -21.67 11.59 -1.64
CA LEU A 186 -22.85 12.20 -2.23
C LEU A 186 -24.03 11.22 -2.42
N HIS A 187 -23.75 9.93 -2.53
CA HIS A 187 -24.69 8.93 -3.03
C HIS A 187 -25.00 7.82 -2.02
N THR A 188 -24.46 7.88 -0.81
CA THR A 188 -24.67 6.85 0.21
C THR A 188 -25.29 7.43 1.47
N PRO A 189 -26.20 6.71 2.17
CA PRO A 189 -26.78 7.16 3.42
C PRO A 189 -25.83 7.06 4.62
N ASN A 190 -24.75 6.31 4.50
CA ASN A 190 -23.76 6.04 5.54
C ASN A 190 -23.31 7.31 6.26
N ARG A 191 -23.01 7.24 7.55
CA ARG A 191 -22.28 8.27 8.26
C ARG A 191 -20.89 8.45 7.66
N LYS A 192 -20.47 9.69 7.40
CA LYS A 192 -19.18 10.02 6.79
C LYS A 192 -18.25 10.65 7.83
N VAL A 193 -16.97 10.33 7.72
CA VAL A 193 -15.85 10.95 8.42
C VAL A 193 -14.80 11.28 7.36
N TRP A 194 -14.27 12.49 7.37
CA TRP A 194 -13.39 13.00 6.33
C TRP A 194 -11.97 13.16 6.84
N PHE A 195 -11.00 12.72 6.04
CA PHE A 195 -9.59 12.95 6.32
C PHE A 195 -8.88 13.58 5.11
N GLY A 196 -7.75 14.24 5.35
CA GLY A 196 -6.97 14.87 4.28
C GLY A 196 -5.74 15.62 4.80
N LEU A 197 -5.11 16.40 3.90
CA LEU A 197 -4.04 17.34 4.22
C LEU A 197 -4.56 18.76 4.00
N ASP A 198 -4.54 19.58 5.04
CA ASP A 198 -5.11 20.95 5.01
C ASP A 198 -4.02 22.00 4.73
N MET A 199 -3.12 21.67 3.79
CA MET A 199 -1.96 22.48 3.40
C MET A 199 -1.48 22.13 1.99
N PRO A 200 -0.86 23.08 1.24
CA PRO A 200 -0.17 22.77 -0.01
C PRO A 200 1.08 21.94 0.25
N VAL A 201 1.41 21.02 -0.68
CA VAL A 201 2.63 20.20 -0.60
C VAL A 201 3.34 20.17 -1.96
N GLY A 202 4.64 20.49 -1.96
CA GLY A 202 5.47 20.44 -3.15
C GLY A 202 5.12 21.50 -4.19
N ASP A 203 5.38 21.17 -5.47
CA ASP A 203 5.12 22.04 -6.59
C ASP A 203 3.61 22.25 -6.79
N GLN A 204 3.20 23.51 -6.89
CA GLN A 204 1.81 23.96 -7.04
C GLN A 204 1.40 24.21 -8.50
N SER A 205 2.25 23.86 -9.48
CA SER A 205 1.93 23.96 -10.90
C SER A 205 0.76 23.05 -11.26
N PRO A 206 -0.10 23.44 -12.21
CA PRO A 206 -1.19 22.58 -12.70
C PRO A 206 -0.66 21.23 -13.18
N ARG A 207 -1.32 20.16 -12.79
CA ARG A 207 -0.91 18.80 -13.17
C ARG A 207 -1.43 18.47 -14.57
N VAL A 208 -0.52 18.22 -15.50
CA VAL A 208 -0.86 17.86 -16.88
C VAL A 208 -1.48 16.46 -16.95
N ILE A 209 -1.01 15.54 -16.11
CA ILE A 209 -1.52 14.17 -16.02
C ILE A 209 -2.29 14.03 -14.70
N SER A 210 -3.59 13.83 -14.81
CA SER A 210 -4.50 13.69 -13.66
C SER A 210 -5.55 12.64 -13.94
N ASP A 211 -5.74 11.72 -13.00
CA ASP A 211 -6.78 10.68 -13.07
C ASP A 211 -8.19 11.23 -12.80
N ALA A 212 -8.29 12.45 -12.29
CA ALA A 212 -9.55 13.14 -11.97
C ALA A 212 -9.50 14.61 -12.41
N LEU A 213 -9.28 14.85 -13.72
CA LEU A 213 -9.21 16.22 -14.27
C LEU A 213 -10.59 16.89 -14.30
N HIS A 214 -11.63 16.12 -14.58
CA HIS A 214 -12.99 16.66 -14.82
C HIS A 214 -13.94 16.34 -13.67
N CYS A 215 -14.84 17.29 -13.41
CA CYS A 215 -15.87 17.19 -12.40
C CYS A 215 -16.81 16.00 -12.66
N ILE A 216 -16.87 15.08 -11.71
CA ILE A 216 -17.73 13.89 -11.77
C ILE A 216 -19.24 14.22 -11.89
N ARG A 217 -19.65 15.46 -11.51
CA ARG A 217 -21.05 15.88 -11.55
C ARG A 217 -21.45 16.54 -12.87
N CYS A 218 -20.56 17.35 -13.47
CA CYS A 218 -20.94 18.17 -14.62
C CYS A 218 -19.93 18.17 -15.78
N GLY A 219 -18.83 17.43 -15.66
CA GLY A 219 -17.80 17.28 -16.70
C GLY A 219 -16.90 18.51 -16.91
N ALA A 220 -17.08 19.62 -16.17
CA ALA A 220 -16.18 20.77 -16.27
C ALA A 220 -14.83 20.45 -15.60
N GLU A 221 -13.77 21.08 -16.04
CA GLU A 221 -12.46 20.91 -15.44
C GLU A 221 -12.44 21.43 -14.01
N TYR A 222 -11.78 20.69 -13.10
CA TYR A 222 -11.57 21.12 -11.72
C TYR A 222 -10.53 22.24 -11.65
N GLN A 223 -10.70 23.13 -10.68
CA GLN A 223 -9.69 24.06 -10.23
C GLN A 223 -9.30 23.72 -8.78
N TYR A 224 -8.11 24.20 -8.37
CA TYR A 224 -7.53 23.87 -7.06
C TYR A 224 -7.08 25.15 -6.35
N HIS A 225 -7.39 25.22 -5.06
CA HIS A 225 -6.78 26.23 -4.19
C HIS A 225 -5.33 25.86 -3.91
N TYR A 226 -5.05 24.56 -3.76
CA TYR A 226 -3.71 23.99 -3.68
C TYR A 226 -3.72 22.50 -4.05
N TYR A 227 -2.57 22.03 -4.49
CA TYR A 227 -2.29 20.61 -4.70
C TYR A 227 -1.50 20.03 -3.53
N THR A 228 -1.68 18.73 -3.27
CA THR A 228 -0.85 17.95 -2.36
C THR A 228 0.01 16.96 -3.14
N TYR A 229 -0.59 16.04 -3.87
CA TYR A 229 0.10 15.27 -4.90
C TYR A 229 -0.89 14.73 -5.96
N ALA A 230 -0.42 14.54 -7.19
CA ALA A 230 -1.24 14.14 -8.32
C ALA A 230 -2.54 14.98 -8.38
N HIS A 231 -3.72 14.36 -8.45
CA HIS A 231 -5.02 15.04 -8.42
C HIS A 231 -5.56 15.28 -7.00
N LEU A 232 -4.81 14.97 -5.96
CA LEU A 232 -5.25 15.25 -4.60
C LEU A 232 -4.97 16.69 -4.19
N GLY A 233 -5.91 17.29 -3.46
CA GLY A 233 -5.77 18.64 -2.96
C GLY A 233 -7.11 19.33 -2.69
N SER A 234 -7.07 20.65 -2.58
CA SER A 234 -8.27 21.46 -2.36
C SER A 234 -8.94 21.81 -3.69
N PHE A 235 -9.64 20.83 -4.25
CA PHE A 235 -10.35 20.96 -5.53
C PHE A 235 -11.70 21.67 -5.40
N TYR A 236 -12.11 22.36 -6.48
CA TYR A 236 -13.46 22.85 -6.66
C TYR A 236 -13.84 22.89 -8.14
N CYS A 237 -15.14 22.74 -8.40
CA CYS A 237 -15.71 22.88 -9.74
C CYS A 237 -16.30 24.28 -9.90
N PRO A 238 -15.77 25.14 -10.82
CA PRO A 238 -16.28 26.49 -11.01
C PRO A 238 -17.68 26.51 -11.61
N LYS A 239 -18.13 25.44 -12.26
CA LYS A 239 -19.42 25.36 -12.95
C LYS A 239 -20.57 24.92 -12.02
N CYS A 240 -20.39 23.88 -11.19
CA CYS A 240 -21.48 23.31 -10.38
C CYS A 240 -21.28 23.43 -8.88
N GLY A 241 -20.17 24.04 -8.43
CA GLY A 241 -19.86 24.25 -7.01
C GLY A 241 -19.45 23.00 -6.23
N TYR A 242 -19.33 21.82 -6.89
CA TYR A 242 -18.80 20.63 -6.22
C TYR A 242 -17.36 20.88 -5.81
N SER A 243 -17.07 20.73 -4.53
CA SER A 243 -15.77 21.07 -3.97
C SER A 243 -15.36 20.11 -2.85
N ARG A 244 -14.11 20.17 -2.50
CA ARG A 244 -13.52 19.49 -1.36
C ARG A 244 -14.32 19.77 -0.07
N VAL A 245 -14.63 18.72 0.66
CA VAL A 245 -15.21 18.82 2.01
C VAL A 245 -14.08 19.14 2.99
N LYS A 246 -14.33 20.02 3.99
CA LYS A 246 -13.36 20.25 5.06
C LYS A 246 -13.17 18.94 5.83
N PRO A 247 -11.94 18.41 5.95
CA PRO A 247 -11.71 17.17 6.67
C PRO A 247 -11.92 17.33 8.18
N ASP A 248 -12.44 16.28 8.82
CA ASP A 248 -12.55 16.20 10.29
C ASP A 248 -11.18 15.90 10.92
N PHE A 249 -10.35 15.17 10.18
CA PHE A 249 -9.00 14.73 10.54
C PHE A 249 -8.00 15.20 9.49
N ALA A 250 -7.08 16.08 9.82
CA ALA A 250 -6.18 16.68 8.84
C ALA A 250 -4.76 16.89 9.34
N VAL A 251 -3.78 16.67 8.45
CA VAL A 251 -2.44 17.22 8.63
C VAL A 251 -2.49 18.69 8.25
N GLU A 252 -2.13 19.58 9.17
CA GLU A 252 -2.12 21.04 8.94
C GLU A 252 -0.71 21.57 8.68
N LYS A 253 0.33 20.87 9.12
CA LYS A 253 1.72 21.27 8.93
C LYS A 253 2.65 20.07 8.95
N ILE A 254 3.63 20.07 8.06
CA ILE A 254 4.77 19.16 8.10
C ILE A 254 5.91 19.89 8.79
N ASP A 255 6.27 19.49 10.01
CA ASP A 255 7.33 20.10 10.77
C ASP A 255 8.71 19.54 10.37
N ARG A 256 8.76 18.23 10.06
CA ARG A 256 9.95 17.53 9.56
C ARG A 256 9.52 16.34 8.70
N MET A 257 10.25 16.12 7.61
CA MET A 257 10.15 14.90 6.80
C MET A 257 11.53 14.55 6.29
N ASP A 258 12.03 13.39 6.69
CA ASP A 258 13.34 12.87 6.29
C ASP A 258 13.24 11.40 5.86
N ALA A 259 14.39 10.73 5.70
CA ALA A 259 14.46 9.34 5.26
C ALA A 259 13.89 8.33 6.27
N ASP A 260 13.72 8.71 7.54
CA ASP A 260 13.31 7.80 8.62
C ASP A 260 11.86 7.98 9.06
N GLY A 261 11.26 9.14 8.76
CA GLY A 261 9.88 9.41 9.12
C GLY A 261 9.45 10.86 8.92
N SER A 262 8.30 11.18 9.49
CA SER A 262 7.72 12.52 9.41
C SER A 262 7.21 12.96 10.78
N SER A 263 7.38 14.25 11.11
CA SER A 263 6.73 14.89 12.25
C SER A 263 5.78 15.96 11.74
N VAL A 264 4.54 15.92 12.20
CA VAL A 264 3.45 16.76 11.67
C VAL A 264 2.58 17.32 12.78
N THR A 265 2.02 18.50 12.55
CA THR A 265 0.89 19.03 13.31
C THR A 265 -0.39 18.48 12.70
N PHE A 266 -1.15 17.77 13.53
CA PHE A 266 -2.37 17.05 13.10
C PHE A 266 -3.60 17.62 13.83
N ARG A 267 -4.66 17.95 13.08
CA ARG A 267 -5.95 18.38 13.62
C ARG A 267 -6.90 17.21 13.76
N ILE A 268 -7.50 17.08 14.93
CA ILE A 268 -8.51 16.07 15.29
C ILE A 268 -9.75 16.82 15.79
N GLY A 269 -10.75 16.96 14.93
CA GLY A 269 -11.90 17.82 15.26
C GLY A 269 -11.48 19.28 15.45
N SER A 270 -11.57 19.78 16.68
CA SER A 270 -11.15 21.15 17.08
C SER A 270 -9.78 21.22 17.74
N GLU A 271 -9.12 20.09 18.00
CA GLU A 271 -7.85 20.02 18.71
C GLU A 271 -6.69 19.70 17.77
N THR A 272 -5.51 20.18 18.12
CA THR A 272 -4.26 19.85 17.39
C THR A 272 -3.33 18.99 18.23
N ARG A 273 -2.56 18.14 17.55
CA ARG A 273 -1.57 17.24 18.15
C ARG A 273 -0.31 17.22 17.31
N ASN A 274 0.84 17.12 17.95
CA ASN A 274 2.08 16.77 17.26
C ASN A 274 2.16 15.25 17.14
N VAL A 275 2.25 14.75 15.91
CA VAL A 275 2.26 13.32 15.59
C VAL A 275 3.54 12.97 14.84
N THR A 276 4.24 11.95 15.33
CA THR A 276 5.37 11.35 14.61
C THR A 276 4.89 10.11 13.87
N VAL A 277 5.13 10.08 12.57
CA VAL A 277 4.86 8.93 11.71
C VAL A 277 6.20 8.28 11.36
N GLY A 278 6.42 7.03 11.75
CA GLY A 278 7.67 6.27 11.53
C GLY A 278 7.90 5.88 10.07
N LEU A 279 7.16 6.49 9.14
CA LEU A 279 7.26 6.29 7.70
C LEU A 279 7.41 7.64 7.00
N PRO A 280 8.39 7.79 6.09
CA PRO A 280 8.56 9.02 5.32
C PRO A 280 7.55 9.12 4.17
N ALA A 281 7.59 10.25 3.48
CA ALA A 281 6.81 10.60 2.28
C ALA A 281 5.34 11.00 2.53
N VAL A 282 4.86 11.92 1.69
CA VAL A 282 3.53 12.55 1.80
C VAL A 282 2.38 11.55 1.75
N TYR A 283 2.49 10.51 0.93
CA TYR A 283 1.45 9.48 0.85
C TYR A 283 1.27 8.71 2.17
N ASN A 284 2.32 8.60 3.01
CA ASN A 284 2.20 7.99 4.32
C ASN A 284 1.52 8.92 5.33
N LEU A 285 1.55 10.22 5.12
CA LEU A 285 0.74 11.17 5.90
C LEU A 285 -0.76 10.99 5.62
N TYR A 286 -1.14 10.73 4.35
CA TYR A 286 -2.51 10.33 4.01
C TYR A 286 -2.90 9.00 4.65
N ASN A 287 -2.01 8.00 4.61
CA ASN A 287 -2.25 6.71 5.25
C ASN A 287 -2.46 6.88 6.76
N ALA A 288 -1.65 7.71 7.42
CA ALA A 288 -1.77 8.02 8.84
C ALA A 288 -3.06 8.78 9.15
N ALA A 289 -3.42 9.79 8.34
CA ALA A 289 -4.66 10.55 8.52
C ALA A 289 -5.89 9.66 8.40
N GLY A 290 -5.92 8.80 7.38
CA GLY A 290 -6.98 7.80 7.21
C GLY A 290 -7.05 6.79 8.35
N ALA A 291 -5.89 6.31 8.83
CA ALA A 291 -5.82 5.39 9.96
C ALA A 291 -6.34 6.03 11.27
N ILE A 292 -5.94 7.28 11.58
CA ILE A 292 -6.43 8.01 12.76
C ILE A 292 -7.96 8.20 12.68
N ALA A 293 -8.45 8.63 11.52
CA ALA A 293 -9.89 8.84 11.29
C ALA A 293 -10.68 7.52 11.44
N ALA A 294 -10.18 6.41 10.86
CA ALA A 294 -10.83 5.12 10.95
C ALA A 294 -10.80 4.54 12.38
N TYR A 295 -9.69 4.70 13.09
CA TYR A 295 -9.55 4.26 14.47
C TYR A 295 -10.52 5.02 15.40
N ALA A 296 -10.65 6.33 15.22
CA ALA A 296 -11.61 7.16 15.94
C ALA A 296 -13.07 6.79 15.59
N ALA A 297 -13.38 6.58 14.31
CA ALA A 297 -14.69 6.12 13.85
C ALA A 297 -15.06 4.73 14.40
N PHE A 298 -14.06 3.87 14.62
CA PHE A 298 -14.21 2.55 15.24
C PHE A 298 -14.48 2.61 16.77
N GLY A 299 -14.30 3.77 17.39
CA GLY A 299 -14.49 4.01 18.83
C GLY A 299 -13.19 4.01 19.64
N GLY A 300 -12.04 4.03 18.98
CA GLY A 300 -10.73 4.21 19.63
C GLY A 300 -10.45 5.67 19.99
N LYS A 301 -9.57 5.89 20.97
CA LYS A 301 -9.09 7.25 21.29
C LYS A 301 -8.00 7.65 20.31
N ALA A 302 -8.15 8.80 19.66
CA ALA A 302 -7.19 9.27 18.66
C ALA A 302 -5.75 9.40 19.21
N ASP A 303 -5.58 9.74 20.49
CA ASP A 303 -4.26 9.79 21.12
C ASP A 303 -3.54 8.44 21.17
N ASP A 304 -4.26 7.32 21.23
CA ASP A 304 -3.65 5.98 21.26
C ASP A 304 -3.00 5.67 19.91
N ILE A 305 -3.72 5.87 18.81
CA ILE A 305 -3.16 5.66 17.48
C ILE A 305 -2.05 6.67 17.15
N CYS A 306 -2.18 7.94 17.55
CA CYS A 306 -1.14 8.94 17.33
C CYS A 306 0.20 8.53 17.98
N ARG A 307 0.18 7.89 19.14
CA ARG A 307 1.39 7.34 19.78
C ARG A 307 1.95 6.15 18.99
N SER A 308 1.10 5.24 18.57
CA SER A 308 1.53 4.02 17.88
C SER A 308 2.11 4.27 16.49
N LEU A 309 1.76 5.38 15.82
CA LEU A 309 2.28 5.69 14.48
C LEU A 309 3.81 5.86 14.43
N SER A 310 4.45 6.22 15.54
CA SER A 310 5.91 6.33 15.62
C SER A 310 6.61 4.97 15.60
N THR A 311 5.93 3.91 16.05
CA THR A 311 6.44 2.52 16.08
C THR A 311 6.14 1.73 14.81
N VAL A 312 5.32 2.29 13.92
CA VAL A 312 5.01 1.64 12.65
C VAL A 312 6.23 1.63 11.75
N HIS A 313 6.69 0.44 11.43
CA HIS A 313 7.80 0.24 10.51
C HIS A 313 7.30 -0.16 9.13
N SER A 314 8.16 0.09 8.14
CA SER A 314 7.92 -0.32 6.77
C SER A 314 7.68 -1.83 6.65
N SER A 315 6.65 -2.21 5.90
CA SER A 315 6.29 -3.60 5.67
C SER A 315 6.51 -4.00 4.22
N PHE A 316 6.82 -5.25 4.01
CA PHE A 316 6.87 -5.98 2.74
C PHE A 316 6.95 -5.13 1.45
N GLY A 317 8.18 -4.80 1.04
CA GLY A 317 8.45 -4.02 -0.17
C GLY A 317 8.04 -2.55 -0.13
N ARG A 318 7.54 -2.03 1.00
CA ARG A 318 7.05 -0.64 1.13
C ARG A 318 7.96 0.16 2.05
N MET A 319 8.96 0.83 1.49
CA MET A 319 10.05 1.47 2.24
C MET A 319 10.86 0.46 3.09
N GLU A 320 10.94 -0.81 2.65
CA GLU A 320 11.59 -1.87 3.40
C GLU A 320 13.11 -1.66 3.44
N LYS A 321 13.69 -1.71 4.65
CA LYS A 321 15.11 -1.47 4.89
C LYS A 321 15.86 -2.80 4.98
N PHE A 322 17.03 -2.86 4.35
CA PHE A 322 17.99 -3.96 4.44
C PHE A 322 19.39 -3.37 4.66
N ASP A 323 20.15 -3.95 5.58
CA ASP A 323 21.56 -3.63 5.80
C ASP A 323 22.40 -4.71 5.11
N LEU A 324 22.66 -4.50 3.81
CA LEU A 324 23.34 -5.49 2.96
C LEU A 324 24.83 -5.54 3.26
N PRO A 325 25.41 -6.70 3.61
CA PRO A 325 26.85 -6.80 3.82
C PRO A 325 27.62 -6.33 2.58
N ALA A 326 28.56 -5.39 2.76
CA ALA A 326 29.42 -4.91 1.68
C ALA A 326 30.29 -6.05 1.11
N ALA A 327 30.67 -5.95 -0.17
CA ALA A 327 31.54 -6.93 -0.80
C ALA A 327 32.91 -7.00 -0.10
N THR A 328 33.36 -8.19 0.21
CA THR A 328 34.68 -8.41 0.83
C THR A 328 35.81 -8.07 -0.13
N SER A 329 37.00 -7.77 0.40
CA SER A 329 38.20 -7.50 -0.42
C SER A 329 38.54 -8.66 -1.37
N LYS A 330 38.27 -9.92 -0.98
CA LYS A 330 38.45 -11.10 -1.84
C LYS A 330 37.41 -11.15 -3.00
N GLU A 331 36.19 -10.85 -2.73
CA GLU A 331 35.10 -10.80 -3.76
C GLU A 331 35.38 -9.68 -4.77
N ARG A 332 35.86 -8.51 -4.31
CA ARG A 332 36.26 -7.38 -5.17
C ARG A 332 37.49 -7.72 -6.04
N ALA A 333 38.50 -8.37 -5.48
CA ALA A 333 39.66 -8.78 -6.24
C ALA A 333 39.36 -9.77 -7.37
N GLN A 334 38.38 -10.65 -7.17
CA GLN A 334 37.89 -11.55 -8.22
C GLN A 334 37.09 -10.82 -9.34
N GLN A 335 36.61 -9.61 -9.08
CA GLN A 335 35.89 -8.75 -10.04
C GLN A 335 36.77 -7.66 -10.65
N GLY A 336 38.07 -7.63 -10.33
CA GLY A 336 39.06 -6.68 -10.89
C GLY A 336 39.01 -5.28 -10.26
N ALA A 337 38.35 -5.09 -9.11
CA ALA A 337 38.26 -3.82 -8.42
C ALA A 337 39.32 -3.66 -7.34
N ALA A 338 39.81 -2.41 -7.11
CA ALA A 338 40.82 -2.10 -6.10
C ALA A 338 40.34 -2.42 -4.68
N ALA A 339 41.25 -3.01 -3.86
CA ALA A 339 40.97 -3.34 -2.47
C ALA A 339 40.75 -2.08 -1.62
N SER A 340 39.57 -1.90 -1.09
CA SER A 340 39.25 -0.92 -0.03
C SER A 340 38.79 -1.69 1.22
N GLU A 341 39.46 -1.48 2.32
CA GLU A 341 39.11 -2.04 3.63
C GLU A 341 37.90 -1.31 4.19
N THR A 342 36.68 -1.80 3.91
CA THR A 342 35.50 -1.40 4.68
C THR A 342 34.66 -2.64 4.94
N ALA A 343 34.85 -3.24 6.09
CA ALA A 343 33.86 -4.10 6.73
C ALA A 343 32.69 -3.18 7.14
N GLY A 344 31.66 -3.12 6.31
CA GLY A 344 30.48 -2.28 6.54
C GLY A 344 29.25 -2.87 5.87
N THR A 345 28.12 -2.25 6.09
CA THR A 345 26.87 -2.57 5.40
C THR A 345 26.51 -1.46 4.43
N VAL A 346 25.87 -1.81 3.32
CA VAL A 346 25.27 -0.88 2.37
C VAL A 346 23.78 -0.78 2.72
N PRO A 347 23.27 0.41 3.08
CA PRO A 347 21.85 0.60 3.32
C PRO A 347 21.07 0.42 2.01
N VAL A 348 20.13 -0.54 1.98
CA VAL A 348 19.24 -0.75 0.83
C VAL A 348 17.80 -0.45 1.26
N ARG A 349 17.09 0.35 0.46
CA ARG A 349 15.67 0.68 0.68
C ARG A 349 14.85 0.26 -0.52
N MET A 350 13.92 -0.66 -0.32
CA MET A 350 13.03 -1.19 -1.36
C MET A 350 11.68 -0.51 -1.30
N ILE A 351 11.24 0.04 -2.43
CA ILE A 351 9.99 0.82 -2.55
C ILE A 351 9.21 0.29 -3.74
N LEU A 352 8.19 -0.53 -3.48
CA LEU A 352 7.31 -1.10 -4.51
C LEU A 352 6.59 0.01 -5.29
N VAL A 353 6.71 -0.02 -6.61
CA VAL A 353 5.98 0.84 -7.55
C VAL A 353 5.17 -0.04 -8.51
N LYS A 354 3.91 0.32 -8.76
CA LYS A 354 3.02 -0.51 -9.60
C LYS A 354 2.09 0.31 -10.51
N ASN A 355 2.12 1.63 -10.39
CA ASN A 355 1.29 2.56 -11.15
C ASN A 355 1.96 3.94 -11.24
N PRO A 356 1.51 4.84 -12.13
CA PRO A 356 2.12 6.15 -12.33
C PRO A 356 2.19 6.99 -11.06
N ALA A 357 1.09 7.07 -10.31
CA ALA A 357 1.02 7.88 -9.10
C ALA A 357 2.00 7.40 -8.02
N GLY A 358 2.08 6.08 -7.77
CA GLY A 358 3.03 5.50 -6.82
C GLY A 358 4.49 5.70 -7.26
N CYS A 359 4.77 5.60 -8.56
CA CYS A 359 6.10 5.84 -9.12
C CYS A 359 6.51 7.31 -8.96
N SER A 360 5.66 8.25 -9.38
CA SER A 360 5.91 9.69 -9.26
C SER A 360 6.10 10.12 -7.80
N GLN A 361 5.32 9.56 -6.87
CA GLN A 361 5.49 9.79 -5.43
C GLN A 361 6.82 9.27 -4.89
N THR A 362 7.29 8.12 -5.38
CA THR A 362 8.59 7.59 -5.01
C THR A 362 9.70 8.48 -5.55
N ILE A 363 9.58 8.95 -6.78
CA ILE A 363 10.53 9.89 -7.39
C ILE A 363 10.55 11.23 -6.64
N ASP A 364 9.38 11.78 -6.26
CA ASP A 364 9.28 13.00 -5.44
C ASP A 364 9.94 12.80 -4.06
N TYR A 365 9.76 11.63 -3.43
CA TYR A 365 10.47 11.30 -2.20
C TYR A 365 11.99 11.28 -2.41
N LEU A 366 12.48 10.64 -3.48
CA LEU A 366 13.91 10.57 -3.79
C LEU A 366 14.53 11.94 -4.08
N SER A 367 13.75 12.88 -4.63
CA SER A 367 14.23 14.26 -4.87
C SER A 367 14.45 15.08 -3.61
N ARG A 368 13.96 14.60 -2.47
CA ARG A 368 14.09 15.24 -1.14
C ARG A 368 15.13 14.55 -0.24
N ILE A 369 15.81 13.53 -0.76
CA ILE A 369 16.87 12.85 -0.01
C ILE A 369 18.13 13.71 -0.05
N ASP A 370 18.65 14.01 1.12
CA ASP A 370 19.95 14.67 1.28
C ASP A 370 21.08 13.65 1.14
N GLY A 371 22.08 13.99 0.33
CA GLY A 371 23.27 13.15 0.09
C GLY A 371 23.14 12.18 -1.07
N ASP A 372 24.29 11.71 -1.52
CA ASP A 372 24.43 10.88 -2.71
C ASP A 372 23.92 9.46 -2.51
N PHE A 373 23.29 8.91 -3.55
CA PHE A 373 22.76 7.53 -3.55
C PHE A 373 22.79 6.89 -4.94
N ARG A 374 22.58 5.60 -4.98
CA ARG A 374 22.40 4.81 -6.21
C ARG A 374 20.94 4.36 -6.34
N LEU A 375 20.44 4.30 -7.57
CA LEU A 375 19.06 3.92 -7.85
C LEU A 375 19.02 2.64 -8.68
N VAL A 376 18.16 1.71 -8.32
CA VAL A 376 17.85 0.49 -9.08
C VAL A 376 16.35 0.55 -9.42
N ILE A 377 15.99 0.40 -10.70
CA ILE A 377 14.61 0.38 -11.16
C ILE A 377 14.36 -0.95 -11.87
N CYS A 378 13.32 -1.70 -11.43
CA CYS A 378 13.03 -3.01 -12.00
C CYS A 378 11.60 -3.08 -12.52
N LEU A 379 11.43 -3.57 -13.75
CA LEU A 379 10.13 -3.69 -14.41
C LEU A 379 9.97 -5.06 -15.06
N ASN A 380 8.91 -5.76 -14.68
CA ASN A 380 8.41 -6.98 -15.33
C ASN A 380 7.01 -6.73 -15.89
N ASP A 381 6.57 -7.56 -16.82
CA ASP A 381 5.22 -7.58 -17.41
C ASP A 381 4.51 -8.92 -17.19
N ARG A 382 4.79 -9.58 -16.05
CA ARG A 382 4.20 -10.88 -15.71
C ARG A 382 2.75 -10.71 -15.26
N THR A 383 1.97 -11.78 -15.33
CA THR A 383 0.52 -11.76 -15.01
C THR A 383 0.18 -11.07 -13.69
N ALA A 384 1.04 -11.17 -12.66
CA ALA A 384 0.81 -10.51 -11.37
C ALA A 384 1.16 -9.02 -11.37
N ASP A 385 1.95 -8.54 -12.36
CA ASP A 385 2.30 -7.13 -12.54
C ASP A 385 1.30 -6.38 -13.42
N GLY A 386 0.50 -7.12 -14.20
CA GLY A 386 -0.19 -6.61 -15.38
C GLY A 386 0.73 -6.62 -16.61
N HIS A 387 0.16 -6.89 -17.79
CA HIS A 387 0.93 -6.94 -19.03
C HIS A 387 1.13 -5.55 -19.66
N ASP A 388 0.28 -4.60 -19.30
CA ASP A 388 0.40 -3.21 -19.76
C ASP A 388 1.46 -2.47 -18.93
N ILE A 389 2.58 -2.14 -19.58
CA ILE A 389 3.67 -1.34 -18.99
C ILE A 389 3.64 0.12 -19.46
N SER A 390 2.65 0.52 -20.26
CA SER A 390 2.57 1.89 -20.80
C SER A 390 2.49 2.95 -19.70
N TRP A 391 2.06 2.57 -18.52
CA TRP A 391 1.98 3.44 -17.34
C TRP A 391 3.33 4.11 -16.97
N ILE A 392 4.48 3.54 -17.38
CA ILE A 392 5.78 4.18 -17.12
C ILE A 392 5.91 5.52 -17.83
N TRP A 393 5.15 5.75 -18.94
CA TRP A 393 5.15 7.03 -19.67
C TRP A 393 4.34 8.12 -18.97
N ASP A 394 3.44 7.75 -18.07
CA ASP A 394 2.63 8.65 -17.26
C ASP A 394 3.28 8.98 -15.89
N ALA A 395 4.41 8.35 -15.56
CA ALA A 395 5.15 8.62 -14.33
C ALA A 395 6.24 9.70 -14.57
N ASP A 396 6.49 10.49 -13.55
CA ASP A 396 7.32 11.73 -13.60
C ASP A 396 8.84 11.44 -13.54
N TYR A 397 9.33 10.62 -14.46
CA TYR A 397 10.75 10.24 -14.53
C TYR A 397 11.68 11.44 -14.89
N GLU A 398 11.15 12.51 -15.46
CA GLU A 398 11.85 13.74 -15.79
C GLU A 398 12.58 14.31 -14.58
N ARG A 399 11.98 14.24 -13.40
CA ARG A 399 12.60 14.69 -12.15
C ARG A 399 13.87 13.92 -11.75
N LEU A 400 14.08 12.72 -12.26
CA LEU A 400 15.35 12.00 -12.03
C LEU A 400 16.52 12.67 -12.76
N SER A 401 16.27 13.32 -13.89
CA SER A 401 17.32 14.04 -14.63
C SER A 401 17.82 15.27 -13.88
N GLU A 402 16.99 15.88 -13.08
CA GLU A 402 17.27 17.08 -12.28
C GLU A 402 17.95 16.75 -10.94
N ASN A 403 17.87 15.48 -10.49
CA ASN A 403 18.41 15.07 -9.21
C ASN A 403 19.92 14.82 -9.29
N THR A 404 20.70 15.74 -8.74
CA THR A 404 22.19 15.69 -8.73
C THR A 404 22.74 14.65 -7.79
N HIS A 405 21.98 14.22 -6.78
CA HIS A 405 22.39 13.20 -5.79
C HIS A 405 22.38 11.78 -6.35
N ILE A 406 21.72 11.54 -7.49
CA ILE A 406 21.74 10.23 -8.14
C ILE A 406 23.08 10.02 -8.85
N GLN A 407 23.91 9.13 -8.29
CA GLN A 407 25.24 8.84 -8.85
C GLN A 407 25.17 7.81 -9.98
N SER A 408 24.31 6.80 -9.88
CA SER A 408 24.05 5.82 -10.94
C SER A 408 22.62 5.30 -10.89
N ILE A 409 22.13 4.86 -12.05
CA ILE A 409 20.83 4.18 -12.19
C ILE A 409 21.08 2.84 -12.86
N THR A 410 20.66 1.75 -12.21
CA THR A 410 20.66 0.42 -12.82
C THR A 410 19.24 0.01 -13.17
N VAL A 411 18.96 -0.29 -14.43
CA VAL A 411 17.68 -0.83 -14.86
C VAL A 411 17.72 -2.34 -14.93
N SER A 412 16.66 -3.02 -14.50
CA SER A 412 16.58 -4.47 -14.38
C SER A 412 15.17 -5.00 -14.69
N GLY A 413 15.02 -6.33 -14.71
CA GLY A 413 13.78 -7.03 -14.98
C GLY A 413 13.57 -7.37 -16.45
N ASP A 414 12.42 -8.00 -16.74
CA ASP A 414 12.09 -8.49 -18.10
C ASP A 414 11.98 -7.33 -19.11
N ARG A 415 11.60 -6.11 -18.63
CA ARG A 415 11.37 -4.90 -19.43
C ARG A 415 12.41 -3.79 -19.15
N ALA A 416 13.65 -4.17 -18.85
CA ALA A 416 14.74 -3.24 -18.57
C ALA A 416 15.05 -2.31 -19.76
N GLU A 417 14.90 -2.79 -21.00
CA GLU A 417 15.10 -1.98 -22.22
C GLU A 417 14.08 -0.85 -22.32
N ASP A 418 12.80 -1.13 -21.98
CA ASP A 418 11.74 -0.12 -21.98
C ASP A 418 12.02 0.98 -20.95
N LEU A 419 12.49 0.59 -19.76
CA LEU A 419 12.95 1.55 -18.75
C LEU A 419 14.12 2.40 -19.24
N ARG A 420 15.11 1.80 -19.91
CA ARG A 420 16.25 2.53 -20.46
C ARG A 420 15.80 3.56 -21.50
N VAL A 421 14.87 3.16 -22.39
CA VAL A 421 14.25 4.09 -23.36
C VAL A 421 13.50 5.20 -22.63
N ARG A 422 12.67 4.86 -21.63
CA ARG A 422 11.92 5.85 -20.85
C ARG A 422 12.84 6.87 -20.15
N LEU A 423 13.91 6.42 -19.53
CA LEU A 423 14.91 7.29 -18.87
C LEU A 423 15.61 8.22 -19.87
N LYS A 424 15.94 7.71 -21.07
CA LYS A 424 16.51 8.55 -22.13
C LYS A 424 15.55 9.68 -22.51
N TYR A 425 14.25 9.38 -22.72
CA TYR A 425 13.25 10.40 -23.03
C TYR A 425 12.98 11.35 -21.85
N ALA A 426 13.22 10.92 -20.62
CA ALA A 426 13.18 11.76 -19.42
C ALA A 426 14.41 12.69 -19.28
N GLY A 427 15.37 12.64 -20.22
CA GLY A 427 16.56 13.48 -20.16
C GLY A 427 17.64 13.01 -19.18
N VAL A 428 17.55 11.79 -18.66
CA VAL A 428 18.56 11.22 -17.78
C VAL A 428 19.85 10.96 -18.57
N ASN A 429 21.00 11.36 -18.00
CA ASN A 429 22.31 11.15 -18.63
C ASN A 429 22.59 9.65 -18.83
N GLU A 430 22.65 9.21 -20.09
CA GLU A 430 22.85 7.80 -20.44
C GLU A 430 24.15 7.19 -19.86
N LYS A 431 25.17 8.00 -19.56
CA LYS A 431 26.40 7.53 -18.91
C LYS A 431 26.19 7.08 -17.46
N LYS A 432 25.12 7.55 -16.80
CA LYS A 432 24.74 7.13 -15.46
C LYS A 432 23.85 5.87 -15.46
N VAL A 433 23.35 5.43 -16.64
CA VAL A 433 22.40 4.32 -16.75
C VAL A 433 23.11 3.05 -17.19
N THR A 434 23.03 2.02 -16.35
CA THR A 434 23.49 0.67 -16.63
C THR A 434 22.31 -0.31 -16.67
N MET A 435 22.50 -1.49 -17.26
CA MET A 435 21.49 -2.53 -17.32
C MET A 435 22.07 -3.82 -16.78
N GLU A 436 21.34 -4.44 -15.83
CA GLU A 436 21.67 -5.77 -15.31
C GLU A 436 20.37 -6.54 -15.07
N LYS A 437 20.18 -7.64 -15.79
CA LYS A 437 18.98 -8.49 -15.69
C LYS A 437 19.15 -9.70 -14.77
N ASP A 438 20.41 -10.09 -14.51
CA ASP A 438 20.70 -11.16 -13.57
C ASP A 438 20.62 -10.64 -12.14
N ASN A 439 19.75 -11.24 -11.34
CA ASN A 439 19.51 -10.80 -9.97
C ASN A 439 20.72 -10.99 -9.04
N GLU A 440 21.54 -12.02 -9.25
CA GLU A 440 22.76 -12.26 -8.43
C GLU A 440 23.84 -11.22 -8.76
N LYS A 441 24.02 -10.89 -10.03
CA LYS A 441 24.92 -9.81 -10.46
C LYS A 441 24.42 -8.46 -9.99
N LEU A 442 23.12 -8.24 -10.03
CA LEU A 442 22.48 -7.02 -9.50
C LEU A 442 22.73 -6.89 -7.99
N LEU A 443 22.57 -7.98 -7.21
CA LEU A 443 22.90 -8.01 -5.80
C LEU A 443 24.40 -7.72 -5.57
N ALA A 444 25.28 -8.34 -6.35
CA ALA A 444 26.72 -8.10 -6.26
C ALA A 444 27.07 -6.62 -6.49
N SER A 445 26.44 -5.98 -7.51
CA SER A 445 26.64 -4.55 -7.78
C SER A 445 26.13 -3.66 -6.64
N MET A 446 25.02 -4.03 -5.98
CA MET A 446 24.51 -3.29 -4.81
C MET A 446 25.48 -3.34 -3.62
N ARG A 447 26.26 -4.42 -3.48
CA ARG A 447 27.25 -4.60 -2.40
C ARG A 447 28.52 -3.79 -2.62
N GLU A 448 28.70 -3.17 -3.79
CA GLU A 448 29.86 -2.34 -4.10
C GLU A 448 29.72 -0.94 -3.49
N GLY A 449 30.84 -0.38 -3.01
CA GLY A 449 30.87 0.97 -2.43
C GLY A 449 30.14 1.07 -1.10
N SER A 450 29.82 2.32 -0.69
CA SER A 450 29.20 2.65 0.61
C SER A 450 27.92 3.48 0.47
N LEU A 451 27.59 3.95 -0.75
CA LEU A 451 26.42 4.78 -0.96
C LEU A 451 25.14 3.97 -0.78
N PRO A 452 24.10 4.55 -0.15
CA PRO A 452 22.79 3.95 -0.06
C PRO A 452 22.24 3.55 -1.43
N VAL A 453 21.47 2.46 -1.48
CA VAL A 453 20.80 1.99 -2.70
C VAL A 453 19.31 2.05 -2.50
N PHE A 454 18.62 2.80 -3.36
CA PHE A 454 17.15 2.75 -3.44
C PHE A 454 16.75 1.82 -4.58
N VAL A 455 15.81 0.92 -4.30
CA VAL A 455 15.32 -0.08 -5.26
C VAL A 455 13.84 0.17 -5.49
N MET A 456 13.46 0.46 -6.74
CA MET A 456 12.09 0.68 -7.20
C MET A 456 11.64 -0.50 -8.07
N PRO A 457 11.21 -1.61 -7.50
CA PRO A 457 10.73 -2.77 -8.25
C PRO A 457 9.21 -2.68 -8.44
N ASN A 458 8.68 -3.31 -9.51
CA ASN A 458 7.29 -3.71 -9.54
C ASN A 458 7.08 -5.04 -8.78
N TYR A 459 5.86 -5.57 -8.74
CA TYR A 459 5.49 -6.60 -7.78
C TYR A 459 6.29 -7.90 -7.90
N THR A 460 6.43 -8.47 -9.10
CA THR A 460 7.17 -9.73 -9.25
C THR A 460 8.68 -9.54 -9.14
N SER A 461 9.22 -8.41 -9.58
CA SER A 461 10.63 -8.03 -9.34
C SER A 461 10.90 -7.86 -7.85
N MET A 462 9.97 -7.22 -7.11
CA MET A 462 10.06 -7.07 -5.66
C MET A 462 10.14 -8.42 -4.96
N LEU A 463 9.28 -9.38 -5.32
CA LEU A 463 9.30 -10.72 -4.71
C LEU A 463 10.64 -11.42 -4.90
N ALA A 464 11.20 -11.37 -6.12
CA ALA A 464 12.47 -11.99 -6.45
C ALA A 464 13.64 -11.34 -5.69
N LEU A 465 13.76 -10.02 -5.77
CA LEU A 465 14.85 -9.28 -5.13
C LEU A 465 14.77 -9.31 -3.61
N ARG A 466 13.56 -9.22 -3.05
CA ARG A 466 13.36 -9.31 -1.61
C ARG A 466 13.85 -10.63 -1.04
N LYS A 467 13.57 -11.75 -1.73
CA LYS A 467 14.07 -13.06 -1.33
C LYS A 467 15.60 -13.06 -1.24
N ILE A 468 16.28 -12.61 -2.28
CA ILE A 468 17.75 -12.56 -2.35
C ILE A 468 18.33 -11.62 -1.27
N LEU A 469 17.72 -10.45 -1.08
CA LEU A 469 18.12 -9.51 -0.02
C LEU A 469 17.87 -10.08 1.37
N SER A 470 16.77 -10.79 1.59
CA SER A 470 16.47 -11.45 2.87
C SER A 470 17.49 -12.56 3.16
N ASP A 471 17.79 -13.39 2.16
CA ASP A 471 18.82 -14.45 2.29
C ASP A 471 20.18 -13.84 2.61
N ALA A 472 20.57 -12.75 1.95
CA ALA A 472 21.87 -12.09 2.14
C ALA A 472 21.99 -11.33 3.48
N THR A 473 20.89 -10.88 4.06
CA THR A 473 20.86 -10.09 5.30
C THR A 473 20.39 -10.87 6.51
N GLY A 474 19.98 -12.14 6.35
CA GLY A 474 19.38 -12.95 7.42
C GLY A 474 18.01 -12.45 7.89
N LYS A 475 17.37 -11.56 7.13
CA LYS A 475 16.06 -11.01 7.47
C LYS A 475 14.97 -12.05 7.22
N LYS A 476 14.12 -12.31 8.22
CA LYS A 476 13.03 -13.29 8.14
C LYS A 476 12.03 -12.94 7.05
N GLU A 477 11.40 -13.96 6.48
CA GLU A 477 10.32 -13.79 5.53
C GLU A 477 9.06 -13.20 6.22
N PHE A 478 8.24 -12.45 5.47
CA PHE A 478 7.09 -11.70 6.02
C PHE A 478 5.99 -12.59 6.64
N TRP A 479 5.96 -13.87 6.31
CA TRP A 479 5.03 -14.86 6.91
C TRP A 479 5.60 -15.54 8.17
N GLU A 480 6.87 -15.34 8.48
CA GLU A 480 7.48 -15.82 9.72
C GLU A 480 7.22 -14.79 10.82
N LYS A 481 6.65 -15.24 11.95
CA LYS A 481 6.43 -14.34 13.09
C LYS A 481 7.78 -13.77 13.54
N GLN A 482 7.86 -12.44 13.63
CA GLN A 482 8.84 -11.82 14.51
C GLN A 482 8.50 -12.28 15.93
N VAL A 483 9.34 -13.12 16.47
CA VAL A 483 9.27 -13.59 17.88
C VAL A 483 9.74 -12.47 18.77
#